data_a6e6b78b1d756936235cde668742c5f1
#
_entry.id   a6e6b78b1d756936235cde668742c5f1
#
_cell.length_a   1.000
_cell.length_b   1.000
_cell.length_c   1.000
_cell.angle_alpha   90.00
_cell.angle_beta   90.00
_cell.angle_gamma   90.00
#
_symmetry.space_group_name_H-M   'P 1'
#
loop_
_entity.id
_entity.type
_entity.pdbx_description
1 polymer ?
#
loop_
_entity_poly.entity_id
_entity_poly.type
_entity_poly.pdbx_seq_one_letter_code
_entity_poly.pdbx_strand_id
1 'polypeptide(L)'
;MNTANAVDPARLNLLLNELRLPAIKVLWPQFAEQSDKEGWPAARFLATLAEHEIAERGRRRVERHLVEARLPAGKTFDNFDFEAVPMISKAQVTALAAGDGWLGKGANLLLFGPPGGGKSHLAAAIGLALIENGWRVLFTRTTDLVQKLQVARRELNLEAAINRLDRFDLLVLDDLAYVTKDQAETSVLFELISARYERRSMLITANQPFGEWNRVFPDPAMTLAAIDRLVHHATIVEMNVESYRRRTALERKRGPGRPPSHATPKTLAD
;
A
#
# COMPACT_ATOMS: atom_id res chain seq x y z
N MET A 1 -7.34 45.67 -38.57
CA MET A 1 -7.14 44.51 -37.70
C MET A 1 -6.26 44.93 -36.55
N ASN A 2 -6.76 44.94 -35.33
CA ASN A 2 -6.12 45.57 -34.17
C ASN A 2 -5.11 44.58 -33.57
N THR A 3 -3.84 44.72 -33.90
CA THR A 3 -2.72 43.89 -33.40
C THR A 3 -2.33 44.18 -31.94
N ALA A 4 -3.06 45.09 -31.28
CA ALA A 4 -2.72 45.55 -29.93
C ALA A 4 -3.14 44.57 -28.80
N ASN A 5 -3.84 43.44 -29.08
CA ASN A 5 -4.35 42.50 -28.07
C ASN A 5 -3.81 41.06 -28.22
N ALA A 6 -2.79 40.81 -29.05
CA ALA A 6 -2.18 39.49 -29.13
C ALA A 6 -1.35 39.27 -27.88
N VAL A 7 -1.73 38.33 -27.07
CA VAL A 7 -0.92 37.87 -25.93
C VAL A 7 0.38 37.26 -26.46
N ASP A 8 1.55 37.81 -26.07
CA ASP A 8 2.84 37.24 -26.42
C ASP A 8 2.97 35.83 -25.88
N PRO A 9 3.07 34.80 -26.74
CA PRO A 9 3.22 33.41 -26.29
C PRO A 9 4.43 33.18 -25.39
N ALA A 10 5.54 33.91 -25.61
CA ALA A 10 6.73 33.78 -24.79
C ALA A 10 6.47 34.27 -23.35
N ARG A 11 5.81 35.41 -23.23
CA ARG A 11 5.40 35.97 -21.93
C ARG A 11 4.43 35.03 -21.20
N LEU A 12 3.43 34.49 -21.90
CA LEU A 12 2.47 33.55 -21.30
C LEU A 12 3.19 32.30 -20.77
N ASN A 13 4.11 31.72 -21.56
CA ASN A 13 4.87 30.56 -21.12
C ASN A 13 5.76 30.84 -19.89
N LEU A 14 6.30 32.04 -19.73
CA LEU A 14 7.02 32.45 -18.52
C LEU A 14 6.08 32.51 -17.30
N LEU A 15 4.92 33.13 -17.44
CA LEU A 15 3.90 33.19 -16.36
C LEU A 15 3.44 31.79 -15.94
N LEU A 16 3.18 30.90 -16.89
CA LEU A 16 2.78 29.53 -16.61
C LEU A 16 3.87 28.72 -15.90
N ASN A 17 5.14 28.96 -16.19
CA ASN A 17 6.26 28.38 -15.46
C ASN A 17 6.32 28.91 -14.01
N GLU A 18 6.20 30.21 -13.82
CA GLU A 18 6.20 30.84 -12.49
C GLU A 18 5.05 30.30 -11.63
N LEU A 19 3.86 30.18 -12.20
CA LEU A 19 2.70 29.60 -11.56
C LEU A 19 2.76 28.06 -11.42
N ARG A 20 3.80 27.42 -11.97
CA ARG A 20 3.97 25.95 -11.96
C ARG A 20 2.79 25.20 -12.56
N LEU A 21 2.35 25.63 -13.75
CA LEU A 21 1.24 25.04 -14.52
C LEU A 21 1.76 24.33 -15.78
N PRO A 22 2.51 23.22 -15.63
CA PRO A 22 3.20 22.58 -16.75
C PRO A 22 2.27 21.95 -17.78
N ALA A 23 1.11 21.41 -17.37
CA ALA A 23 0.16 20.83 -18.32
C ALA A 23 -0.53 21.93 -19.14
N ILE A 24 -0.96 23.01 -18.51
CA ILE A 24 -1.53 24.17 -19.21
C ILE A 24 -0.50 24.71 -20.19
N LYS A 25 0.77 24.86 -19.79
CA LYS A 25 1.85 25.36 -20.66
C LYS A 25 1.99 24.55 -21.96
N VAL A 26 1.82 23.24 -21.89
CA VAL A 26 1.94 22.36 -23.08
C VAL A 26 0.67 22.40 -23.92
N LEU A 27 -0.49 22.47 -23.29
CA LEU A 27 -1.78 22.24 -23.93
C LEU A 27 -2.47 23.52 -24.42
N TRP A 28 -2.15 24.70 -23.87
CA TRP A 28 -2.87 25.94 -24.18
C TRP A 28 -2.88 26.30 -25.66
N PRO A 29 -1.80 26.09 -26.49
CA PRO A 29 -1.85 26.46 -27.89
C PRO A 29 -2.90 25.65 -28.66
N GLN A 30 -2.94 24.33 -28.43
CA GLN A 30 -3.90 23.41 -29.06
C GLN A 30 -5.35 23.77 -28.69
N PHE A 31 -5.60 24.01 -27.39
CA PHE A 31 -6.94 24.36 -26.94
C PHE A 31 -7.36 25.79 -27.37
N ALA A 32 -6.41 26.72 -27.55
CA ALA A 32 -6.71 28.03 -28.11
C ALA A 32 -7.20 27.92 -29.55
N GLU A 33 -6.51 27.16 -30.39
CA GLU A 33 -6.95 26.91 -31.77
C GLU A 33 -8.33 26.22 -31.82
N GLN A 34 -8.57 25.27 -30.96
CA GLN A 34 -9.86 24.59 -30.89
C GLN A 34 -10.98 25.54 -30.41
N SER A 35 -10.69 26.33 -29.38
CA SER A 35 -11.62 27.35 -28.84
C SER A 35 -12.03 28.36 -29.90
N ASP A 36 -11.06 28.83 -30.70
CA ASP A 36 -11.33 29.80 -31.78
C ASP A 36 -12.19 29.17 -32.92
N LYS A 37 -11.91 27.91 -33.29
CA LYS A 37 -12.67 27.17 -34.31
C LYS A 37 -14.10 26.87 -33.89
N GLU A 38 -14.30 26.51 -32.60
CA GLU A 38 -15.59 26.07 -32.08
C GLU A 38 -16.34 27.18 -31.35
N GLY A 39 -15.79 28.40 -31.24
CA GLY A 39 -16.42 29.55 -30.59
C GLY A 39 -16.65 29.32 -29.09
N TRP A 40 -15.67 28.75 -28.37
CA TRP A 40 -15.84 28.49 -26.94
C TRP A 40 -15.93 29.78 -26.13
N PRO A 41 -16.81 29.84 -25.13
CA PRO A 41 -16.73 30.91 -24.15
C PRO A 41 -15.40 30.83 -23.36
N ALA A 42 -14.84 31.98 -22.99
CA ALA A 42 -13.57 32.05 -22.24
C ALA A 42 -13.59 31.23 -20.97
N ALA A 43 -14.72 31.14 -20.27
CA ALA A 43 -14.90 30.31 -19.08
C ALA A 43 -14.71 28.82 -19.39
N ARG A 44 -15.24 28.31 -20.52
CA ARG A 44 -15.06 26.93 -20.95
C ARG A 44 -13.59 26.63 -21.25
N PHE A 45 -12.92 27.51 -21.99
CA PHE A 45 -11.51 27.38 -22.30
C PHE A 45 -10.66 27.28 -21.03
N LEU A 46 -10.86 28.17 -20.06
CA LEU A 46 -10.14 28.19 -18.81
C LEU A 46 -10.42 26.93 -17.96
N ALA A 47 -11.70 26.52 -17.88
CA ALA A 47 -12.08 25.30 -17.12
C ALA A 47 -11.41 24.06 -17.71
N THR A 48 -11.44 23.88 -19.04
CA THR A 48 -10.80 22.74 -19.71
C THR A 48 -9.29 22.67 -19.38
N LEU A 49 -8.58 23.79 -19.47
CA LEU A 49 -7.15 23.84 -19.13
C LEU A 49 -6.89 23.52 -17.64
N ALA A 50 -7.73 24.05 -16.74
CA ALA A 50 -7.61 23.79 -15.30
C ALA A 50 -7.85 22.30 -14.96
N GLU A 51 -8.85 21.66 -15.58
CA GLU A 51 -9.14 20.25 -15.44
C GLU A 51 -7.96 19.38 -15.87
N HIS A 52 -7.33 19.69 -17.01
CA HIS A 52 -6.12 19.00 -17.47
C HIS A 52 -4.94 19.15 -16.49
N GLU A 53 -4.73 20.34 -15.94
CA GLU A 53 -3.66 20.58 -14.95
C GLU A 53 -3.92 19.78 -13.66
N ILE A 54 -5.17 19.74 -13.18
CA ILE A 54 -5.55 18.97 -11.99
C ILE A 54 -5.32 17.46 -12.23
N ALA A 55 -5.76 16.95 -13.40
CA ALA A 55 -5.57 15.55 -13.77
C ALA A 55 -4.08 15.17 -13.84
N GLU A 56 -3.26 15.99 -14.48
CA GLU A 56 -1.83 15.77 -14.61
C GLU A 56 -1.10 15.82 -13.24
N ARG A 57 -1.50 16.75 -12.36
CA ARG A 57 -0.99 16.80 -10.98
C ARG A 57 -1.37 15.55 -10.19
N GLY A 58 -2.61 15.08 -10.37
CA GLY A 58 -3.07 13.83 -9.77
C GLY A 58 -2.21 12.65 -10.22
N ARG A 59 -2.01 12.49 -11.53
CA ARG A 59 -1.19 11.44 -12.13
C ARG A 59 0.24 11.45 -11.58
N ARG A 60 0.91 12.61 -11.61
CA ARG A 60 2.28 12.76 -11.08
C ARG A 60 2.39 12.51 -9.58
N ARG A 61 1.33 12.82 -8.83
CA ARG A 61 1.28 12.49 -7.39
C ARG A 61 1.25 10.99 -7.18
N VAL A 62 0.37 10.28 -7.88
CA VAL A 62 0.26 8.82 -7.82
C VAL A 62 1.58 8.16 -8.21
N GLU A 63 2.20 8.57 -9.32
CA GLU A 63 3.49 8.05 -9.77
C GLU A 63 4.59 8.19 -8.70
N ARG A 64 4.69 9.37 -8.07
CA ARG A 64 5.66 9.57 -6.97
C ARG A 64 5.36 8.67 -5.78
N HIS A 65 4.09 8.55 -5.38
CA HIS A 65 3.68 7.70 -4.27
C HIS A 65 3.98 6.23 -4.55
N LEU A 66 3.80 5.74 -5.79
CA LEU A 66 4.16 4.39 -6.21
C LEU A 66 5.66 4.11 -6.06
N VAL A 67 6.51 5.03 -6.51
CA VAL A 67 7.97 4.89 -6.38
C VAL A 67 8.39 4.86 -4.90
N GLU A 68 7.81 5.73 -4.06
CA GLU A 68 8.14 5.82 -2.64
C GLU A 68 7.62 4.62 -1.84
N ALA A 69 6.54 3.99 -2.28
CA ALA A 69 5.81 2.96 -1.54
C ALA A 69 6.58 1.65 -1.38
N ARG A 70 7.49 1.31 -2.28
CA ARG A 70 8.27 0.04 -2.27
C ARG A 70 7.38 -1.20 -2.23
N LEU A 71 6.23 -1.16 -2.89
CA LEU A 71 5.33 -2.30 -2.97
C LEU A 71 6.01 -3.47 -3.70
N PRO A 72 5.79 -4.72 -3.25
CA PRO A 72 6.23 -5.89 -3.98
C PRO A 72 5.50 -5.98 -5.32
N ALA A 73 6.25 -6.19 -6.41
CA ALA A 73 5.71 -6.23 -7.76
C ALA A 73 4.67 -7.35 -7.94
N GLY A 74 3.67 -7.09 -8.81
CA GLY A 74 2.68 -8.08 -9.21
C GLY A 74 1.68 -8.49 -8.12
N LYS A 75 1.49 -7.67 -7.07
CA LYS A 75 0.51 -7.90 -6.00
C LYS A 75 -0.64 -6.92 -6.14
N THR A 76 -1.67 -7.30 -6.88
CA THR A 76 -2.87 -6.52 -7.17
C THR A 76 -4.13 -7.28 -6.76
N PHE A 77 -5.28 -6.62 -6.74
CA PHE A 77 -6.56 -7.30 -6.50
C PHE A 77 -6.97 -8.20 -7.68
N ASP A 78 -6.55 -7.88 -8.90
CA ASP A 78 -6.89 -8.66 -10.10
C ASP A 78 -6.29 -10.07 -10.07
N ASN A 79 -5.13 -10.23 -9.42
CA ASN A 79 -4.48 -11.52 -9.28
C ASN A 79 -4.53 -12.09 -7.85
N PHE A 80 -5.40 -11.53 -6.99
CA PHE A 80 -5.70 -12.07 -5.67
C PHE A 80 -6.87 -13.06 -5.75
N ASP A 81 -6.63 -14.29 -5.32
CA ASP A 81 -7.64 -15.35 -5.31
C ASP A 81 -8.57 -15.20 -4.10
N PHE A 82 -9.68 -14.46 -4.27
CA PHE A 82 -10.69 -14.27 -3.23
C PHE A 82 -11.46 -15.56 -2.90
N GLU A 83 -11.59 -16.51 -3.83
CA GLU A 83 -12.26 -17.79 -3.59
C GLU A 83 -11.45 -18.66 -2.64
N ALA A 84 -10.12 -18.55 -2.68
CA ALA A 84 -9.24 -19.23 -1.75
C ALA A 84 -9.26 -18.63 -0.33
N VAL A 85 -9.87 -17.44 -0.13
CA VAL A 85 -9.92 -16.73 1.16
C VAL A 85 -11.36 -16.26 1.45
N PRO A 86 -12.32 -17.18 1.63
CA PRO A 86 -13.76 -16.88 1.71
C PRO A 86 -14.16 -16.03 2.91
N MET A 87 -13.30 -15.94 3.94
CA MET A 87 -13.53 -15.08 5.10
C MET A 87 -13.39 -13.59 4.81
N ILE A 88 -12.89 -13.22 3.63
CA ILE A 88 -12.71 -11.84 3.19
C ILE A 88 -13.62 -11.56 2.00
N SER A 89 -14.58 -10.68 2.18
CA SER A 89 -15.43 -10.26 1.07
C SER A 89 -14.73 -9.20 0.22
N LYS A 90 -14.95 -9.25 -1.11
CA LYS A 90 -14.45 -8.24 -2.04
C LYS A 90 -14.96 -6.83 -1.66
N ALA A 91 -16.21 -6.73 -1.19
CA ALA A 91 -16.79 -5.47 -0.74
C ALA A 91 -16.05 -4.87 0.47
N GLN A 92 -15.71 -5.71 1.45
CA GLN A 92 -14.93 -5.28 2.62
C GLN A 92 -13.55 -4.76 2.21
N VAL A 93 -12.87 -5.47 1.32
CA VAL A 93 -11.54 -5.05 0.84
C VAL A 93 -11.61 -3.76 0.02
N THR A 94 -12.66 -3.60 -0.81
CA THR A 94 -12.91 -2.36 -1.55
C THR A 94 -13.13 -1.17 -0.61
N ALA A 95 -13.88 -1.35 0.47
CA ALA A 95 -14.07 -0.31 1.48
C ALA A 95 -12.77 0.06 2.21
N LEU A 96 -11.92 -0.92 2.52
CA LEU A 96 -10.60 -0.68 3.10
C LEU A 96 -9.68 0.05 2.12
N ALA A 97 -9.76 -0.28 0.83
CA ALA A 97 -8.96 0.32 -0.24
C ALA A 97 -9.34 1.78 -0.55
N ALA A 98 -10.54 2.23 -0.21
CA ALA A 98 -10.93 3.63 -0.31
C ALA A 98 -10.16 4.53 0.68
N GLY A 99 -9.86 4.01 1.88
CA GLY A 99 -9.04 4.70 2.88
C GLY A 99 -9.79 5.65 3.81
N ASP A 100 -10.81 6.35 3.33
CA ASP A 100 -11.49 7.45 4.04
C ASP A 100 -12.08 7.02 5.40
N GLY A 101 -12.55 5.78 5.50
CA GLY A 101 -13.18 5.26 6.69
C GLY A 101 -12.24 5.05 7.90
N TRP A 102 -10.94 4.93 7.66
CA TRP A 102 -9.99 4.52 8.69
C TRP A 102 -8.65 5.27 8.73
N LEU A 103 -8.04 5.61 7.57
CA LEU A 103 -6.73 6.28 7.54
C LEU A 103 -6.76 7.65 8.21
N GLY A 104 -7.79 8.44 7.98
CA GLY A 104 -7.94 9.77 8.59
C GLY A 104 -8.15 9.74 10.10
N LYS A 105 -8.48 8.58 10.67
CA LYS A 105 -8.70 8.36 12.10
C LYS A 105 -7.51 7.74 12.82
N GLY A 106 -6.42 7.44 12.10
CA GLY A 106 -5.28 6.72 12.66
C GLY A 106 -5.60 5.28 13.03
N ALA A 107 -6.68 4.69 12.49
CA ALA A 107 -7.05 3.30 12.76
C ALA A 107 -6.12 2.32 12.05
N ASN A 108 -5.99 1.10 12.58
CA ASN A 108 -5.09 0.09 12.07
C ASN A 108 -5.82 -1.03 11.32
N LEU A 109 -5.10 -1.75 10.47
CA LEU A 109 -5.54 -2.99 9.84
C LEU A 109 -4.57 -4.12 10.18
N LEU A 110 -5.06 -5.19 10.77
CA LEU A 110 -4.24 -6.32 11.22
C LEU A 110 -4.67 -7.57 10.47
N LEU A 111 -3.73 -8.18 9.73
CA LEU A 111 -3.94 -9.38 8.93
C LEU A 111 -3.20 -10.55 9.58
N PHE A 112 -3.95 -11.51 10.11
CA PHE A 112 -3.42 -12.72 10.73
C PHE A 112 -3.67 -13.94 9.86
N GLY A 113 -2.84 -14.96 10.03
CA GLY A 113 -3.04 -16.28 9.40
C GLY A 113 -1.74 -17.00 9.08
N PRO A 114 -1.81 -18.26 8.63
CA PRO A 114 -0.62 -19.09 8.39
C PRO A 114 0.26 -18.53 7.27
N PRO A 115 1.55 -18.93 7.23
CA PRO A 115 2.43 -18.61 6.13
C PRO A 115 1.86 -19.07 4.78
N GLY A 116 1.89 -18.21 3.77
CA GLY A 116 1.35 -18.53 2.44
C GLY A 116 -0.15 -18.29 2.28
N GLY A 117 -0.87 -17.82 3.31
CA GLY A 117 -2.31 -17.50 3.26
C GLY A 117 -2.67 -16.21 2.50
N GLY A 118 -1.72 -15.54 1.85
CA GLY A 118 -2.02 -14.35 1.02
C GLY A 118 -1.94 -13.00 1.73
N LYS A 119 -1.59 -12.93 3.03
CA LYS A 119 -1.55 -11.68 3.81
C LYS A 119 -0.72 -10.57 3.17
N SER A 120 0.54 -10.85 2.85
CA SER A 120 1.43 -9.86 2.19
C SER A 120 0.94 -9.45 0.81
N HIS A 121 0.24 -10.35 0.08
CA HIS A 121 -0.39 -10.02 -1.18
C HIS A 121 -1.54 -9.03 -0.96
N LEU A 122 -2.45 -9.36 -0.06
CA LEU A 122 -3.60 -8.51 0.28
C LEU A 122 -3.14 -7.15 0.80
N ALA A 123 -2.15 -7.12 1.69
CA ALA A 123 -1.57 -5.88 2.21
C ALA A 123 -0.99 -4.99 1.09
N ALA A 124 -0.28 -5.58 0.14
CA ALA A 124 0.28 -4.85 -1.00
C ALA A 124 -0.80 -4.37 -1.97
N ALA A 125 -1.83 -5.19 -2.24
CA ALA A 125 -2.95 -4.82 -3.11
C ALA A 125 -3.80 -3.68 -2.52
N ILE A 126 -4.07 -3.71 -1.20
CA ILE A 126 -4.70 -2.59 -0.49
C ILE A 126 -3.82 -1.33 -0.58
N GLY A 127 -2.51 -1.47 -0.34
CA GLY A 127 -1.56 -0.37 -0.44
C GLY A 127 -1.53 0.26 -1.83
N LEU A 128 -1.58 -0.54 -2.90
CA LEU A 128 -1.64 -0.06 -4.27
C LEU A 128 -2.92 0.74 -4.53
N ALA A 129 -4.07 0.19 -4.19
CA ALA A 129 -5.36 0.87 -4.39
C ALA A 129 -5.47 2.17 -3.58
N LEU A 130 -4.92 2.22 -2.37
CA LEU A 130 -4.82 3.44 -1.58
C LEU A 130 -3.96 4.51 -2.27
N ILE A 131 -2.85 4.12 -2.91
CA ILE A 131 -2.01 5.06 -3.66
C ILE A 131 -2.76 5.62 -4.87
N GLU A 132 -3.50 4.79 -5.59
CA GLU A 132 -4.35 5.20 -6.71
C GLU A 132 -5.42 6.21 -6.27
N ASN A 133 -5.94 6.06 -5.04
CA ASN A 133 -6.83 7.01 -4.37
C ASN A 133 -6.10 8.24 -3.77
N GLY A 134 -4.79 8.37 -3.99
CA GLY A 134 -3.99 9.53 -3.62
C GLY A 134 -3.33 9.48 -2.24
N TRP A 135 -3.53 8.41 -1.46
CA TRP A 135 -2.89 8.21 -0.17
C TRP A 135 -1.40 7.89 -0.32
N ARG A 136 -0.62 8.22 0.70
CA ARG A 136 0.80 7.97 0.72
C ARG A 136 1.12 6.74 1.58
N VAL A 137 1.57 5.68 0.96
CA VAL A 137 1.81 4.37 1.59
C VAL A 137 3.30 4.04 1.56
N LEU A 138 3.81 3.41 2.62
CA LEU A 138 5.13 2.77 2.64
C LEU A 138 4.96 1.31 3.02
N PHE A 139 5.45 0.41 2.16
CA PHE A 139 5.55 -1.02 2.44
C PHE A 139 6.97 -1.38 2.86
N THR A 140 7.12 -2.08 3.96
CA THR A 140 8.43 -2.55 4.43
C THR A 140 8.29 -3.85 5.22
N ARG A 141 9.33 -4.68 5.18
CA ARG A 141 9.42 -5.78 6.14
C ARG A 141 9.71 -5.21 7.52
N THR A 142 9.09 -5.79 8.54
CA THR A 142 9.28 -5.31 9.91
C THR A 142 10.75 -5.39 10.33
N THR A 143 11.44 -6.46 9.97
CA THR A 143 12.88 -6.63 10.28
C THR A 143 13.75 -5.53 9.68
N ASP A 144 13.51 -5.18 8.41
CA ASP A 144 14.29 -4.14 7.71
C ASP A 144 14.08 -2.76 8.34
N LEU A 145 12.85 -2.48 8.77
CA LEU A 145 12.54 -1.21 9.42
C LEU A 145 13.16 -1.13 10.83
N VAL A 146 13.03 -2.21 11.61
CA VAL A 146 13.61 -2.28 12.96
C VAL A 146 15.12 -2.07 12.91
N GLN A 147 15.82 -2.71 11.98
CA GLN A 147 17.27 -2.48 11.81
C GLN A 147 17.62 -1.03 11.52
N LYS A 148 16.86 -0.37 10.63
CA LYS A 148 17.05 1.07 10.33
C LYS A 148 16.79 1.96 11.55
N LEU A 149 15.76 1.65 12.34
CA LEU A 149 15.45 2.41 13.56
C LEU A 149 16.50 2.17 14.65
N GLN A 150 17.07 0.96 14.76
CA GLN A 150 18.18 0.69 15.66
C GLN A 150 19.45 1.45 15.28
N VAL A 151 19.75 1.57 13.98
CA VAL A 151 20.86 2.42 13.49
C VAL A 151 20.60 3.87 13.87
N ALA A 152 19.41 4.38 13.58
CA ALA A 152 19.03 5.76 13.93
C ALA A 152 19.09 6.02 15.45
N ARG A 153 18.74 5.02 16.29
CA ARG A 153 18.89 5.12 17.76
C ARG A 153 20.34 5.24 18.17
N ARG A 154 21.23 4.43 17.60
CA ARG A 154 22.69 4.50 17.89
C ARG A 154 23.29 5.85 17.48
N GLU A 155 22.75 6.46 16.42
CA GLU A 155 23.15 7.77 15.91
C GLU A 155 22.42 8.94 16.62
N LEU A 156 21.67 8.67 17.72
CA LEU A 156 20.86 9.66 18.45
C LEU A 156 19.86 10.42 17.57
N ASN A 157 19.33 9.75 16.54
CA ASN A 157 18.46 10.33 15.52
C ASN A 157 17.13 9.56 15.36
N LEU A 158 16.74 8.76 16.37
CA LEU A 158 15.55 7.90 16.29
C LEU A 158 14.26 8.71 16.10
N GLU A 159 14.09 9.77 16.89
CA GLU A 159 12.91 10.64 16.80
C GLU A 159 12.74 11.22 15.38
N ALA A 160 13.81 11.76 14.81
CA ALA A 160 13.77 12.27 13.44
C ALA A 160 13.52 11.17 12.40
N ALA A 161 13.98 9.93 12.64
CA ALA A 161 13.69 8.79 11.78
C ALA A 161 12.22 8.39 11.83
N ILE A 162 11.60 8.38 13.02
CA ILE A 162 10.18 8.11 13.21
C ILE A 162 9.34 9.24 12.58
N ASN A 163 9.68 10.51 12.83
CA ASN A 163 8.98 11.66 12.24
C ASN A 163 9.02 11.66 10.71
N ARG A 164 10.09 11.16 10.09
CA ARG A 164 10.14 10.96 8.63
C ARG A 164 9.14 9.92 8.12
N LEU A 165 8.75 8.95 8.94
CA LEU A 165 7.73 7.97 8.60
C LEU A 165 6.31 8.56 8.67
N ASP A 166 6.09 9.62 9.43
CA ASP A 166 4.78 10.29 9.56
C ASP A 166 4.31 10.99 8.27
N ARG A 167 5.21 11.16 7.30
CA ARG A 167 4.83 11.61 5.96
C ARG A 167 3.96 10.61 5.19
N PHE A 168 3.95 9.33 5.62
CA PHE A 168 3.12 8.29 5.06
C PHE A 168 1.83 8.14 5.85
N ASP A 169 0.69 8.19 5.18
CA ASP A 169 -0.63 8.01 5.78
C ASP A 169 -0.77 6.57 6.28
N LEU A 170 -0.23 5.61 5.53
CA LEU A 170 -0.20 4.20 5.89
C LEU A 170 1.24 3.66 5.89
N LEU A 171 1.61 2.99 6.98
CA LEU A 171 2.81 2.18 7.09
C LEU A 171 2.42 0.70 7.09
N VAL A 172 2.85 -0.04 6.07
CA VAL A 172 2.66 -1.49 6.00
C VAL A 172 3.89 -2.18 6.59
N LEU A 173 3.69 -2.90 7.69
CA LEU A 173 4.70 -3.72 8.38
C LEU A 173 4.45 -5.18 8.07
N ASP A 174 5.18 -5.71 7.10
CA ASP A 174 5.03 -7.10 6.69
C ASP A 174 5.87 -8.02 7.58
N ASP A 175 5.30 -9.19 7.94
CA ASP A 175 5.91 -10.24 8.75
C ASP A 175 6.38 -9.77 10.16
N LEU A 176 5.47 -9.20 10.95
CA LEU A 176 5.80 -8.68 12.29
C LEU A 176 6.36 -9.75 13.23
N ALA A 177 5.78 -10.93 13.26
CA ALA A 177 6.02 -11.99 14.24
C ALA A 177 6.86 -13.15 13.68
N TYR A 178 7.68 -12.94 12.64
CA TYR A 178 8.43 -14.02 12.00
C TYR A 178 9.66 -14.46 12.79
N VAL A 179 10.29 -13.56 13.52
CA VAL A 179 11.52 -13.83 14.29
C VAL A 179 11.37 -13.28 15.70
N THR A 180 11.81 -14.03 16.70
CA THR A 180 11.95 -13.53 18.07
C THR A 180 12.91 -12.34 18.07
N LYS A 181 12.49 -11.23 18.65
CA LYS A 181 13.26 -9.97 18.69
C LYS A 181 13.93 -9.81 20.04
N ASP A 182 15.09 -9.17 20.05
CA ASP A 182 15.72 -8.76 21.30
C ASP A 182 15.04 -7.51 21.91
N GLN A 183 15.43 -7.15 23.13
CA GLN A 183 14.84 -6.01 23.84
C GLN A 183 15.10 -4.67 23.11
N ALA A 184 16.24 -4.53 22.45
CA ALA A 184 16.56 -3.31 21.72
C ALA A 184 15.71 -3.18 20.45
N GLU A 185 15.45 -4.29 19.75
CA GLU A 185 14.57 -4.35 18.57
C GLU A 185 13.12 -4.04 18.94
N THR A 186 12.63 -4.62 20.02
CA THR A 186 11.25 -4.40 20.46
C THR A 186 11.02 -3.00 20.99
N SER A 187 12.02 -2.40 21.63
CA SER A 187 11.95 -1.03 22.12
C SER A 187 11.76 -0.01 20.99
N VAL A 188 12.52 -0.10 19.88
CA VAL A 188 12.34 0.84 18.75
C VAL A 188 11.02 0.63 18.03
N LEU A 189 10.53 -0.62 17.97
CA LEU A 189 9.23 -0.94 17.41
C LEU A 189 8.09 -0.37 18.28
N PHE A 190 8.20 -0.50 19.60
CA PHE A 190 7.25 0.07 20.54
C PHE A 190 7.18 1.61 20.44
N GLU A 191 8.33 2.28 20.33
CA GLU A 191 8.37 3.74 20.12
C GLU A 191 7.69 4.14 18.81
N LEU A 192 7.90 3.38 17.72
CA LEU A 192 7.19 3.62 16.46
C LEU A 192 5.68 3.46 16.61
N ILE A 193 5.22 2.36 17.24
CA ILE A 193 3.79 2.11 17.49
C ILE A 193 3.20 3.25 18.32
N SER A 194 3.88 3.64 19.39
CA SER A 194 3.43 4.73 20.28
C SER A 194 3.37 6.09 19.58
N ALA A 195 4.35 6.40 18.74
CA ALA A 195 4.37 7.66 17.99
C ALA A 195 3.25 7.75 16.93
N ARG A 196 2.82 6.63 16.37
CA ARG A 196 1.75 6.60 15.36
C ARG A 196 0.35 6.40 15.93
N TYR A 197 0.24 5.97 17.19
CA TYR A 197 -1.03 5.71 17.86
C TYR A 197 -1.99 6.90 17.75
N GLU A 198 -3.23 6.67 17.28
CA GLU A 198 -4.29 7.65 17.02
C GLU A 198 -3.91 8.82 16.09
N ARG A 199 -2.77 8.73 15.40
CA ARG A 199 -2.29 9.79 14.50
C ARG A 199 -2.12 9.32 13.06
N ARG A 200 -1.56 8.14 12.88
CA ARG A 200 -1.22 7.56 11.58
C ARG A 200 -1.45 6.06 11.57
N SER A 201 -2.06 5.57 10.54
CA SER A 201 -2.45 4.17 10.41
C SER A 201 -1.28 3.24 10.13
N MET A 202 -1.41 2.02 10.62
CA MET A 202 -0.53 0.91 10.28
C MET A 202 -1.36 -0.27 9.75
N LEU A 203 -0.81 -0.95 8.73
CA LEU A 203 -1.27 -2.26 8.29
C LEU A 203 -0.20 -3.27 8.67
N ILE A 204 -0.56 -4.25 9.48
CA ILE A 204 0.39 -5.23 9.99
C ILE A 204 -0.01 -6.62 9.53
N THR A 205 0.95 -7.38 8.97
CA THR A 205 0.77 -8.79 8.71
C THR A 205 1.52 -9.60 9.75
N ALA A 206 0.89 -10.64 10.31
CA ALA A 206 1.52 -11.53 11.26
C ALA A 206 1.04 -12.98 11.05
N ASN A 207 1.96 -13.92 11.30
CA ASN A 207 1.65 -15.35 11.18
C ASN A 207 1.02 -15.92 12.45
N GLN A 208 1.16 -15.22 13.57
CA GLN A 208 0.74 -15.65 14.89
C GLN A 208 -0.30 -14.70 15.45
N PRO A 209 -1.35 -15.23 16.14
CA PRO A 209 -2.34 -14.41 16.85
C PRO A 209 -1.70 -13.69 18.04
N PHE A 210 -2.38 -12.68 18.57
CA PHE A 210 -1.90 -11.87 19.70
C PHE A 210 -1.44 -12.67 20.92
N GLY A 211 -2.09 -13.79 21.22
CA GLY A 211 -1.72 -14.65 22.36
C GLY A 211 -0.30 -15.23 22.31
N GLU A 212 0.32 -15.22 21.12
CA GLU A 212 1.69 -15.69 20.93
C GLU A 212 2.71 -14.55 20.84
N TRP A 213 2.30 -13.29 20.92
CA TRP A 213 3.19 -12.14 20.77
C TRP A 213 4.17 -11.94 21.92
N ASN A 214 3.97 -12.62 23.06
CA ASN A 214 4.98 -12.72 24.12
C ASN A 214 6.32 -13.31 23.62
N ARG A 215 6.29 -14.04 22.50
CA ARG A 215 7.51 -14.53 21.83
C ARG A 215 8.18 -13.46 20.97
N VAL A 216 7.43 -12.43 20.58
CA VAL A 216 7.94 -11.32 19.76
C VAL A 216 8.55 -10.25 20.65
N PHE A 217 7.85 -9.91 21.72
CA PHE A 217 8.27 -8.91 22.70
C PHE A 217 8.69 -9.64 24.00
N PRO A 218 9.97 -9.59 24.40
CA PRO A 218 10.44 -10.29 25.60
C PRO A 218 9.89 -9.69 26.91
N ASP A 219 9.48 -8.41 26.91
CA ASP A 219 8.85 -7.74 28.05
C ASP A 219 7.33 -7.87 27.98
N PRO A 220 6.68 -8.57 28.93
CA PRO A 220 5.22 -8.74 28.93
C PRO A 220 4.43 -7.42 29.07
N ALA A 221 4.95 -6.45 29.82
CA ALA A 221 4.29 -5.14 29.98
C ALA A 221 4.33 -4.34 28.67
N MET A 222 5.47 -4.35 27.98
CA MET A 222 5.62 -3.75 26.67
C MET A 222 4.74 -4.44 25.63
N THR A 223 4.65 -5.77 25.67
CA THR A 223 3.77 -6.56 24.80
C THR A 223 2.32 -6.12 24.94
N LEU A 224 1.82 -6.08 26.18
CA LEU A 224 0.43 -5.68 26.48
C LEU A 224 0.17 -4.25 25.97
N ALA A 225 1.06 -3.32 26.28
CA ALA A 225 0.91 -1.93 25.88
C ALA A 225 1.01 -1.71 24.35
N ALA A 226 1.81 -2.52 23.64
CA ALA A 226 1.87 -2.48 22.18
C ALA A 226 0.59 -3.04 21.55
N ILE A 227 0.10 -4.18 22.04
CA ILE A 227 -1.15 -4.80 21.57
C ILE A 227 -2.31 -3.83 21.80
N ASP A 228 -2.46 -3.28 22.99
CA ASP A 228 -3.52 -2.33 23.34
C ASP A 228 -3.60 -1.17 22.34
N ARG A 229 -2.46 -0.52 22.04
CA ARG A 229 -2.39 0.56 21.05
C ARG A 229 -2.73 0.12 19.64
N LEU A 230 -2.32 -1.07 19.23
CA LEU A 230 -2.53 -1.57 17.88
C LEU A 230 -3.99 -1.95 17.65
N VAL A 231 -4.68 -2.51 18.66
CA VAL A 231 -6.06 -3.01 18.51
C VAL A 231 -7.12 -1.96 18.78
N HIS A 232 -6.79 -0.88 19.45
CA HIS A 232 -7.77 0.09 19.97
C HIS A 232 -8.77 0.58 18.91
N HIS A 233 -8.33 0.84 17.69
CA HIS A 233 -9.19 1.23 16.57
C HIS A 233 -8.90 0.36 15.35
N ALA A 234 -8.67 -0.94 15.54
CA ALA A 234 -8.24 -1.80 14.46
C ALA A 234 -9.38 -2.59 13.82
N THR A 235 -9.26 -2.77 12.50
CA THR A 235 -9.92 -3.86 11.79
C THR A 235 -9.00 -5.07 11.81
N ILE A 236 -9.50 -6.19 12.36
CA ILE A 236 -8.75 -7.44 12.43
C ILE A 236 -9.35 -8.40 11.40
N VAL A 237 -8.48 -8.97 10.57
CA VAL A 237 -8.83 -9.95 9.55
C VAL A 237 -8.00 -11.21 9.76
N GLU A 238 -8.67 -12.33 10.03
CA GLU A 238 -8.03 -13.63 10.16
C GLU A 238 -8.18 -14.44 8.87
N MET A 239 -7.04 -14.78 8.27
CA MET A 239 -6.95 -15.52 7.00
C MET A 239 -6.56 -16.96 7.27
N ASN A 240 -7.47 -17.75 7.86
CA ASN A 240 -7.24 -19.15 8.23
C ASN A 240 -7.44 -20.08 7.03
N VAL A 241 -6.51 -20.04 6.08
CA VAL A 241 -6.54 -20.81 4.83
C VAL A 241 -5.27 -21.62 4.64
N GLU A 242 -5.37 -22.70 3.85
CA GLU A 242 -4.18 -23.45 3.44
C GLU A 242 -3.22 -22.59 2.62
N SER A 243 -1.92 -22.89 2.72
CA SER A 243 -0.91 -22.18 1.97
C SER A 243 -1.12 -22.25 0.46
N TYR A 244 -1.45 -21.14 -0.17
CA TYR A 244 -1.55 -20.99 -1.62
C TYR A 244 -0.23 -21.41 -2.31
N ARG A 245 0.92 -21.05 -1.75
CA ARG A 245 2.24 -21.45 -2.28
C ARG A 245 2.40 -22.96 -2.31
N ARG A 246 1.94 -23.67 -1.25
CA ARG A 246 2.01 -25.12 -1.17
C ARG A 246 1.05 -25.78 -2.17
N ARG A 247 -0.19 -25.27 -2.28
CA ARG A 247 -1.20 -25.75 -3.24
C ARG A 247 -0.68 -25.62 -4.67
N THR A 248 -0.23 -24.43 -5.07
CA THR A 248 0.29 -24.16 -6.43
C THR A 248 1.54 -25.00 -6.74
N ALA A 249 2.42 -25.24 -5.77
CA ALA A 249 3.59 -26.09 -5.95
C ALA A 249 3.21 -27.56 -6.16
N LEU A 250 2.17 -28.04 -5.47
CA LEU A 250 1.64 -29.40 -5.65
C LEU A 250 0.94 -29.57 -7.00
N GLU A 251 0.16 -28.58 -7.44
CA GLU A 251 -0.50 -28.56 -8.75
C GLU A 251 0.53 -28.58 -9.89
N ARG A 252 1.60 -27.77 -9.79
CA ARG A 252 2.71 -27.81 -10.76
C ARG A 252 3.43 -29.17 -10.81
N LYS A 253 3.56 -29.87 -9.68
CA LYS A 253 4.14 -31.22 -9.64
C LYS A 253 3.22 -32.27 -10.24
N ARG A 254 1.90 -32.06 -10.20
CA ARG A 254 0.92 -32.99 -10.79
C ARG A 254 0.85 -32.92 -12.31
N GLY A 255 1.41 -31.91 -12.98
CA GLY A 255 1.56 -31.77 -14.45
C GLY A 255 0.29 -32.13 -15.26
N PRO A 256 0.02 -31.60 -16.43
CA PRO A 256 -1.08 -32.05 -17.23
C PRO A 256 -0.77 -33.48 -17.72
N GLY A 257 -1.47 -34.48 -17.16
CA GLY A 257 -1.69 -35.77 -17.80
C GLY A 257 -0.63 -36.86 -17.68
N ARG A 258 -0.59 -37.55 -16.54
CA ARG A 258 -0.29 -38.98 -16.55
C ARG A 258 -1.53 -39.69 -15.98
N PRO A 259 -2.29 -40.48 -16.76
CA PRO A 259 -3.39 -41.28 -16.25
C PRO A 259 -2.84 -42.27 -15.21
N PRO A 260 -3.62 -42.62 -14.16
CA PRO A 260 -3.19 -43.59 -13.17
C PRO A 260 -2.93 -44.90 -13.88
N SER A 261 -1.72 -45.47 -13.75
CA SER A 261 -1.43 -46.84 -14.19
C SER A 261 -2.28 -47.78 -13.36
N HIS A 262 -3.34 -48.31 -13.97
CA HIS A 262 -4.06 -49.44 -13.42
C HIS A 262 -3.07 -50.59 -13.21
N ALA A 263 -2.76 -50.89 -11.96
CA ALA A 263 -2.07 -52.12 -11.60
C ALA A 263 -3.04 -53.27 -11.93
N THR A 264 -2.73 -54.03 -12.96
CA THR A 264 -3.41 -55.28 -13.27
C THR A 264 -3.15 -56.25 -12.12
N PRO A 265 -4.18 -56.88 -11.52
CA PRO A 265 -3.95 -57.92 -10.52
C PRO A 265 -3.25 -59.12 -11.20
N LYS A 266 -2.11 -59.53 -10.69
CA LYS A 266 -1.51 -60.84 -11.05
C LYS A 266 -2.43 -61.92 -10.54
N THR A 267 -3.12 -62.58 -11.44
CA THR A 267 -3.76 -63.85 -11.21
C THR A 267 -2.68 -64.88 -10.87
N LEU A 268 -2.69 -65.38 -9.67
CA LEU A 268 -2.01 -66.64 -9.32
C LEU A 268 -2.84 -67.76 -9.92
N ALA A 269 -2.28 -68.44 -10.85
CA ALA A 269 -2.74 -69.72 -11.30
C ALA A 269 -1.66 -70.76 -10.97
N ASP A 270 -2.08 -71.78 -10.23
CA ASP A 270 -1.56 -73.11 -9.96
C ASP A 270 -0.06 -73.30 -9.73
#